data_ec7f6bedd03c3e00acd0d6f543de7d4d
#
_entry.id   ec7f6bedd03c3e00acd0d6f543de7d4d
#
_cell.length_a   1.000
_cell.length_b   1.000
_cell.length_c   1.000
_cell.angle_alpha   90.00
_cell.angle_beta   90.00
_cell.angle_gamma   90.00
#
_symmetry.space_group_name_H-M   'P 1'
#
loop_
_entity.id
_entity.type
_entity.pdbx_description
1 polymer ?
#
loop_
_entity_poly.entity_id
_entity_poly.type
_entity_poly.pdbx_seq_one_letter_code
_entity_poly.pdbx_strand_id
1 'polypeptide(L)'
;MTSREDFLRRVRDALEALPNDERMVPVPRNYQRNAPVPSAEDQAEIVELFIDRLKHHGAQVHRVGADEIPGAIDSALRAHGARSALAPDGLPEHWLRRWELTGEHRVLDDQPHLSILDRERTDAVVTGCAGAVADAGTLILDGGPGQCRRDAAVLADCHICVVRVEQIDYSLPQVLDKLDPRRSITWFGGPTAMTDPEADSGKVGGVIEETERRLVVVIVG
;
A
#
# COMPACT_ATOMS: atom_id res chain seq x y z
N MET A 1 -22.06 -31.99 6.33
CA MET A 1 -21.12 -31.10 5.61
C MET A 1 -21.40 -31.27 4.13
N THR A 2 -21.93 -30.26 3.46
CA THR A 2 -22.13 -30.27 2.00
C THR A 2 -20.78 -30.23 1.32
N SER A 3 -20.50 -31.18 0.41
CA SER A 3 -19.23 -31.20 -0.32
C SER A 3 -19.10 -29.96 -1.20
N ARG A 4 -17.86 -29.53 -1.50
CA ARG A 4 -17.57 -28.47 -2.47
C ARG A 4 -18.28 -28.71 -3.82
N GLU A 5 -18.38 -29.96 -4.23
CA GLU A 5 -19.03 -30.37 -5.48
C GLU A 5 -20.53 -30.16 -5.43
N ASP A 6 -21.20 -30.44 -4.30
CA ASP A 6 -22.62 -30.18 -4.11
C ASP A 6 -22.94 -28.67 -4.15
N PHE A 7 -22.06 -27.87 -3.58
CA PHE A 7 -22.20 -26.42 -3.64
C PHE A 7 -22.06 -25.90 -5.07
N LEU A 8 -21.02 -26.30 -5.79
CA LEU A 8 -20.80 -25.88 -7.17
C LEU A 8 -21.89 -26.37 -8.12
N ARG A 9 -22.45 -27.55 -7.89
CA ARG A 9 -23.60 -28.05 -8.65
C ARG A 9 -24.82 -27.16 -8.46
N ARG A 10 -25.18 -26.81 -7.22
CA ARG A 10 -26.30 -25.89 -6.93
C ARG A 10 -26.14 -24.54 -7.58
N VAL A 11 -24.92 -24.00 -7.60
CA VAL A 11 -24.63 -22.72 -8.27
C VAL A 11 -24.84 -22.85 -9.78
N ARG A 12 -24.37 -23.93 -10.40
CA ARG A 12 -24.58 -24.15 -11.84
C ARG A 12 -26.07 -24.31 -12.17
N ASP A 13 -26.78 -25.12 -11.42
CA ASP A 13 -28.20 -25.36 -11.62
C ASP A 13 -29.01 -24.04 -11.48
N ALA A 14 -28.66 -23.21 -10.52
CA ALA A 14 -29.28 -21.90 -10.33
C ALA A 14 -28.97 -20.95 -11.50
N LEU A 15 -27.74 -20.94 -12.02
CA LEU A 15 -27.36 -20.13 -13.18
C LEU A 15 -28.01 -20.62 -14.49
N GLU A 16 -28.24 -21.93 -14.64
CA GLU A 16 -28.93 -22.48 -15.79
C GLU A 16 -30.42 -22.14 -15.82
N ALA A 17 -31.02 -21.90 -14.65
CA ALA A 17 -32.42 -21.50 -14.53
C ALA A 17 -32.65 -20.01 -14.88
N LEU A 18 -31.60 -19.20 -14.96
CA LEU A 18 -31.72 -17.79 -15.33
C LEU A 18 -32.00 -17.64 -16.85
N PRO A 19 -32.88 -16.70 -17.24
CA PRO A 19 -33.06 -16.34 -18.67
C PRO A 19 -31.72 -15.93 -19.31
N ASN A 20 -31.56 -16.22 -20.61
CA ASN A 20 -30.30 -15.92 -21.31
C ASN A 20 -29.98 -14.42 -21.39
N ASP A 21 -30.98 -13.55 -21.35
CA ASP A 21 -30.85 -12.10 -21.30
C ASP A 21 -30.31 -11.61 -19.94
N GLU A 22 -30.59 -12.32 -18.85
CA GLU A 22 -30.06 -12.02 -17.53
C GLU A 22 -28.63 -12.53 -17.30
N ARG A 23 -28.15 -13.49 -18.13
CA ARG A 23 -26.78 -14.02 -18.08
C ARG A 23 -25.74 -13.08 -18.68
N MET A 24 -26.17 -12.19 -19.56
CA MET A 24 -25.32 -11.23 -20.24
C MET A 24 -25.68 -9.81 -19.83
N VAL A 25 -25.20 -9.39 -18.69
CA VAL A 25 -25.27 -7.97 -18.33
C VAL A 25 -24.27 -7.22 -19.22
N PRO A 26 -24.71 -6.31 -20.12
CA PRO A 26 -23.79 -5.48 -20.87
C PRO A 26 -23.06 -4.57 -19.89
N VAL A 27 -21.82 -4.88 -19.61
CA VAL A 27 -20.94 -4.00 -18.82
C VAL A 27 -20.47 -2.90 -19.75
N PRO A 28 -20.91 -1.64 -19.55
CA PRO A 28 -20.40 -0.51 -20.33
C PRO A 28 -18.88 -0.43 -20.09
N ARG A 29 -18.08 -0.53 -21.17
CA ARG A 29 -16.61 -0.48 -21.06
C ARG A 29 -16.04 0.83 -21.64
N ASN A 30 -16.89 1.80 -21.87
CA ASN A 30 -16.49 3.14 -22.35
C ASN A 30 -16.07 4.04 -21.18
N TYR A 31 -15.16 3.52 -20.35
CA TYR A 31 -14.52 4.34 -19.32
C TYR A 31 -13.77 5.47 -19.99
N GLN A 32 -13.78 6.66 -19.39
CA GLN A 32 -12.90 7.75 -19.82
C GLN A 32 -11.44 7.32 -19.58
N ARG A 33 -10.83 6.72 -20.62
CA ARG A 33 -9.41 6.33 -20.59
C ARG A 33 -8.49 7.52 -20.84
N ASN A 34 -9.04 8.65 -21.23
CA ASN A 34 -8.31 9.84 -21.62
C ASN A 34 -8.48 10.95 -20.59
N ALA A 35 -7.90 10.78 -19.38
CA ALA A 35 -7.37 11.99 -18.76
C ALA A 35 -6.28 12.52 -19.72
N PRO A 36 -6.20 13.85 -19.97
CA PRO A 36 -5.09 14.40 -20.75
C PRO A 36 -3.81 13.86 -20.11
N VAL A 37 -3.00 13.15 -20.92
CA VAL A 37 -1.69 12.68 -20.46
C VAL A 37 -0.85 13.94 -20.29
N PRO A 38 -0.48 14.32 -19.07
CA PRO A 38 0.38 15.46 -18.86
C PRO A 38 1.67 15.25 -19.65
N SER A 39 2.20 16.33 -20.21
CA SER A 39 3.51 16.26 -20.89
C SER A 39 4.62 15.97 -19.88
N ALA A 40 5.80 15.63 -20.34
CA ALA A 40 6.95 15.43 -19.43
C ALA A 40 7.32 16.74 -18.67
N GLU A 41 6.93 17.90 -19.20
CA GLU A 41 7.05 19.20 -18.52
C GLU A 41 6.09 19.32 -17.34
N ASP A 42 5.00 18.53 -17.35
CA ASP A 42 4.00 18.51 -16.29
C ASP A 42 4.37 17.51 -15.15
N GLN A 43 5.43 16.70 -15.29
CA GLN A 43 5.79 15.71 -14.27
C GLN A 43 6.11 16.37 -12.92
N ALA A 44 6.73 17.53 -12.91
CA ALA A 44 7.00 18.27 -11.69
C ALA A 44 5.70 18.70 -10.99
N GLU A 45 4.71 19.15 -11.76
CA GLU A 45 3.39 19.54 -11.24
C GLU A 45 2.63 18.34 -10.69
N ILE A 46 2.74 17.18 -11.36
CA ILE A 46 2.15 15.91 -10.88
C ILE A 46 2.75 15.50 -9.54
N VAL A 47 4.07 15.62 -9.40
CA VAL A 47 4.75 15.31 -8.13
C VAL A 47 4.32 16.26 -7.01
N GLU A 48 4.22 17.56 -7.29
CA GLU A 48 3.75 18.54 -6.31
C GLU A 48 2.29 18.29 -5.91
N LEU A 49 1.42 17.97 -6.87
CA LEU A 49 0.04 17.55 -6.58
C LEU A 49 0.00 16.31 -5.67
N PHE A 50 0.83 15.31 -5.97
CA PHE A 50 0.93 14.11 -5.16
C PHE A 50 1.35 14.42 -3.71
N ILE A 51 2.36 15.27 -3.55
CA ILE A 51 2.84 15.73 -2.25
C ILE A 51 1.74 16.44 -1.47
N ASP A 52 1.00 17.35 -2.14
CA ASP A 52 -0.09 18.09 -1.53
C ASP A 52 -1.20 17.14 -1.03
N ARG A 53 -1.61 16.18 -1.86
CA ARG A 53 -2.62 15.18 -1.50
C ARG A 53 -2.19 14.29 -0.34
N LEU A 54 -0.94 13.82 -0.35
CA LEU A 54 -0.39 13.03 0.76
C LEU A 54 -0.39 13.81 2.08
N LYS A 55 0.03 15.08 2.06
CA LYS A 55 0.01 15.95 3.23
C LYS A 55 -1.41 16.23 3.71
N HIS A 56 -2.35 16.43 2.79
CA HIS A 56 -3.76 16.59 3.12
C HIS A 56 -4.33 15.36 3.85
N HIS A 57 -3.86 14.16 3.49
CA HIS A 57 -4.19 12.91 4.16
C HIS A 57 -3.38 12.67 5.45
N GLY A 58 -2.54 13.60 5.88
CA GLY A 58 -1.76 13.50 7.12
C GLY A 58 -0.45 12.71 6.99
N ALA A 59 -0.03 12.33 5.77
CA ALA A 59 1.25 11.67 5.57
C ALA A 59 2.42 12.66 5.71
N GLN A 60 3.54 12.17 6.25
CA GLN A 60 4.81 12.88 6.22
C GLN A 60 5.51 12.61 4.88
N VAL A 61 5.97 13.67 4.20
CA VAL A 61 6.59 13.54 2.89
C VAL A 61 7.99 14.13 2.89
N HIS A 62 8.96 13.35 2.42
CA HIS A 62 10.35 13.76 2.22
C HIS A 62 10.72 13.60 0.75
N ARG A 63 11.28 14.64 0.14
CA ARG A 63 11.84 14.59 -1.20
C ARG A 63 13.36 14.54 -1.11
N VAL A 64 13.97 13.54 -1.70
CA VAL A 64 15.40 13.24 -1.54
C VAL A 64 16.02 12.74 -2.85
N GLY A 65 17.34 12.86 -2.95
CA GLY A 65 18.08 12.17 -3.98
C GLY A 65 18.26 10.67 -3.66
N ALA A 66 18.65 9.88 -4.65
CA ALA A 66 18.81 8.43 -4.50
C ALA A 66 19.81 8.05 -3.39
N ASP A 67 20.88 8.81 -3.24
CA ASP A 67 21.92 8.57 -2.22
C ASP A 67 21.46 8.92 -0.80
N GLU A 68 20.38 9.69 -0.66
CA GLU A 68 19.85 10.17 0.61
C GLU A 68 18.77 9.25 1.19
N ILE A 69 18.27 8.26 0.41
CA ILE A 69 17.23 7.32 0.84
C ILE A 69 17.55 6.68 2.20
N PRO A 70 18.76 6.11 2.44
CA PRO A 70 19.08 5.48 3.72
C PRO A 70 19.01 6.45 4.90
N GLY A 71 19.40 7.71 4.67
CA GLY A 71 19.32 8.78 5.68
C GLY A 71 17.89 9.18 6.01
N ALA A 72 17.04 9.28 5.00
CA ALA A 72 15.63 9.59 5.18
C ALA A 72 14.90 8.49 5.95
N ILE A 73 15.13 7.22 5.60
CA ILE A 73 14.57 6.07 6.30
C ILE A 73 15.06 6.01 7.76
N ASP A 74 16.38 6.15 8.01
CA ASP A 74 16.95 6.19 9.36
C ASP A 74 16.29 7.29 10.20
N SER A 75 16.14 8.49 9.64
CA SER A 75 15.51 9.61 10.32
C SER A 75 14.04 9.35 10.64
N ALA A 76 13.28 8.78 9.72
CA ALA A 76 11.88 8.45 9.91
C ALA A 76 11.68 7.38 10.99
N LEU A 77 12.46 6.30 10.95
CA LEU A 77 12.42 5.22 11.94
C LEU A 77 12.76 5.74 13.35
N ARG A 78 13.76 6.60 13.47
CA ARG A 78 14.12 7.23 14.76
C ARG A 78 13.06 8.19 15.26
N ALA A 79 12.50 9.01 14.38
CA ALA A 79 11.44 9.95 14.73
C ALA A 79 10.19 9.22 15.23
N HIS A 80 9.96 8.00 14.74
CA HIS A 80 8.88 7.13 15.23
C HIS A 80 9.27 6.38 16.51
N GLY A 81 10.55 6.28 16.84
CA GLY A 81 11.05 5.50 17.97
C GLY A 81 11.04 3.99 17.72
N ALA A 82 11.05 3.59 16.43
CA ALA A 82 11.02 2.20 16.03
C ALA A 82 12.27 1.44 16.51
N ARG A 83 12.06 0.24 17.05
CA ARG A 83 13.10 -0.73 17.45
C ARG A 83 13.16 -1.91 16.50
N SER A 84 12.06 -2.16 15.80
CA SER A 84 11.92 -3.21 14.79
C SER A 84 11.34 -2.63 13.50
N ALA A 85 11.88 -3.10 12.37
CA ALA A 85 11.39 -2.72 11.05
C ALA A 85 11.31 -3.97 10.16
N LEU A 86 10.18 -4.15 9.50
CA LEU A 86 10.00 -5.20 8.51
C LEU A 86 10.53 -4.73 7.16
N ALA A 87 11.39 -5.54 6.56
CA ALA A 87 11.93 -5.37 5.22
C ALA A 87 11.45 -6.52 4.33
N PRO A 88 10.66 -6.26 3.29
CA PRO A 88 10.25 -7.30 2.36
C PRO A 88 11.40 -7.73 1.46
N ASP A 89 11.30 -8.97 0.95
CA ASP A 89 12.25 -9.49 -0.03
C ASP A 89 12.33 -8.58 -1.27
N GLY A 90 13.57 -8.34 -1.73
CA GLY A 90 13.85 -7.41 -2.83
C GLY A 90 13.94 -5.93 -2.43
N LEU A 91 13.78 -5.57 -1.15
CA LEU A 91 14.15 -4.24 -0.69
C LEU A 91 15.67 -4.12 -0.65
N PRO A 92 16.29 -3.01 -1.14
CA PRO A 92 17.74 -2.87 -1.08
C PRO A 92 18.27 -2.87 0.37
N GLU A 93 19.12 -3.83 0.72
CA GLU A 93 19.64 -4.00 2.07
C GLU A 93 20.31 -2.75 2.63
N HIS A 94 20.99 -1.97 1.76
CA HIS A 94 21.69 -0.75 2.18
C HIS A 94 20.76 0.34 2.69
N TRP A 95 19.45 0.28 2.42
CA TRP A 95 18.48 1.28 2.89
C TRP A 95 18.31 1.25 4.41
N LEU A 96 18.38 0.08 5.02
CA LEU A 96 18.20 -0.10 6.46
C LEU A 96 19.52 -0.26 7.22
N ARG A 97 20.62 -0.53 6.52
CA ARG A 97 21.92 -0.86 7.13
C ARG A 97 22.41 0.21 8.11
N ARG A 98 22.22 1.49 7.78
CA ARG A 98 22.63 2.58 8.66
C ARG A 98 21.86 2.56 9.98
N TRP A 99 20.55 2.36 9.93
CA TRP A 99 19.71 2.30 11.09
C TRP A 99 20.01 1.05 11.95
N GLU A 100 20.16 -0.08 11.34
CA GLU A 100 20.48 -1.35 11.99
C GLU A 100 21.79 -1.30 12.78
N LEU A 101 22.84 -0.67 12.22
CA LEU A 101 24.17 -0.61 12.84
C LEU A 101 24.29 0.38 14.00
N THR A 102 23.35 1.29 14.19
CA THR A 102 23.47 2.42 15.12
C THR A 102 22.67 2.27 16.42
N GLY A 103 22.17 1.09 16.74
CA GLY A 103 21.41 0.85 17.97
C GLY A 103 21.04 -0.61 18.15
N GLU A 104 20.22 -0.88 19.18
CA GLU A 104 19.58 -2.19 19.38
C GLU A 104 18.36 -2.33 18.48
N HIS A 105 18.56 -2.21 17.17
CA HIS A 105 17.52 -2.25 16.16
C HIS A 105 17.47 -3.63 15.50
N ARG A 106 16.28 -4.05 15.11
CA ARG A 106 16.06 -5.35 14.46
C ARG A 106 15.39 -5.15 13.11
N VAL A 107 16.03 -5.61 12.05
CA VAL A 107 15.41 -5.76 10.74
C VAL A 107 14.84 -7.18 10.66
N LEU A 108 13.57 -7.27 10.31
CA LEU A 108 12.82 -8.53 10.18
C LEU A 108 12.51 -8.74 8.70
N ASP A 109 12.77 -9.94 8.21
CA ASP A 109 12.38 -10.33 6.86
C ASP A 109 10.88 -10.69 6.82
N ASP A 110 10.18 -10.31 5.74
CA ASP A 110 8.79 -10.74 5.51
C ASP A 110 8.74 -12.19 5.02
N GLN A 111 9.19 -13.11 5.86
CA GLN A 111 9.20 -14.54 5.59
C GLN A 111 7.78 -15.15 5.75
N PRO A 112 7.44 -16.19 4.96
CA PRO A 112 6.12 -16.83 5.07
C PRO A 112 5.79 -17.39 6.44
N HIS A 113 6.81 -17.73 7.23
CA HIS A 113 6.69 -18.31 8.58
C HIS A 113 6.71 -17.26 9.69
N LEU A 114 6.85 -15.97 9.37
CA LEU A 114 6.68 -14.94 10.39
C LEU A 114 5.23 -15.00 10.90
N SER A 115 5.08 -15.19 12.21
CA SER A 115 3.75 -15.32 12.79
C SER A 115 2.97 -13.99 12.71
N ILE A 116 1.64 -14.05 12.76
CA ILE A 116 0.80 -12.85 12.81
C ILE A 116 1.19 -11.98 14.00
N LEU A 117 1.45 -12.61 15.17
CA LEU A 117 1.86 -11.92 16.39
C LEU A 117 3.21 -11.18 16.25
N ASP A 118 4.15 -11.75 15.50
CA ASP A 118 5.44 -11.10 15.26
C ASP A 118 5.29 -9.89 14.34
N ARG A 119 4.37 -9.95 13.38
CA ARG A 119 4.03 -8.83 12.51
C ARG A 119 3.28 -7.71 13.23
N GLU A 120 2.33 -8.05 14.08
CA GLU A 120 1.61 -7.08 14.93
C GLU A 120 2.52 -6.37 15.94
N ARG A 121 3.67 -6.95 16.27
CA ARG A 121 4.66 -6.38 17.19
C ARG A 121 5.78 -5.64 16.46
N THR A 122 5.67 -5.49 15.16
CA THR A 122 6.66 -4.76 14.37
C THR A 122 6.31 -3.28 14.36
N ASP A 123 7.22 -2.44 14.83
CA ASP A 123 6.99 -1.00 14.98
C ASP A 123 6.84 -0.30 13.63
N ALA A 124 7.60 -0.74 12.62
CA ALA A 124 7.58 -0.12 11.31
C ALA A 124 7.71 -1.14 10.17
N VAL A 125 7.22 -0.77 9.00
CA VAL A 125 7.48 -1.46 7.74
C VAL A 125 8.08 -0.50 6.72
N VAL A 126 9.10 -0.95 5.99
CA VAL A 126 9.73 -0.17 4.92
C VAL A 126 9.47 -0.87 3.60
N THR A 127 8.91 -0.16 2.62
CA THR A 127 8.60 -0.74 1.30
C THR A 127 8.97 0.20 0.17
N GLY A 128 9.10 -0.34 -1.04
CA GLY A 128 8.83 0.39 -2.26
C GLY A 128 7.34 0.38 -2.58
N CYS A 129 6.98 0.86 -3.77
CA CYS A 129 5.63 0.75 -4.30
C CYS A 129 5.64 0.27 -5.76
N ALA A 130 4.51 -0.21 -6.25
CA ALA A 130 4.32 -0.54 -7.66
C ALA A 130 3.98 0.69 -8.50
N GLY A 131 3.28 1.66 -7.90
CA GLY A 131 2.90 2.91 -8.53
C GLY A 131 2.24 3.86 -7.53
N ALA A 132 2.04 5.09 -7.95
CA ALA A 132 1.37 6.11 -7.16
C ALA A 132 0.45 6.97 -8.02
N VAL A 133 -0.67 7.41 -7.45
CA VAL A 133 -1.73 8.18 -8.12
C VAL A 133 -1.78 9.58 -7.53
N ALA A 134 -1.42 10.58 -8.32
CA ALA A 134 -1.25 11.94 -7.83
C ALA A 134 -2.57 12.63 -7.45
N ASP A 135 -3.62 12.51 -8.27
CA ASP A 135 -4.91 13.16 -8.02
C ASP A 135 -5.58 12.69 -6.72
N ALA A 136 -5.32 11.46 -6.31
CA ALA A 136 -5.85 10.86 -5.10
C ALA A 136 -4.87 10.79 -3.91
N GLY A 137 -3.57 11.10 -4.12
CA GLY A 137 -2.56 10.91 -3.07
C GLY A 137 -2.44 9.44 -2.62
N THR A 138 -2.54 8.50 -3.57
CA THR A 138 -2.65 7.07 -3.26
C THR A 138 -1.40 6.32 -3.69
N LEU A 139 -0.90 5.46 -2.82
CA LEU A 139 0.17 4.50 -3.08
C LEU A 139 -0.41 3.15 -3.44
N ILE A 140 0.22 2.44 -4.35
CA ILE A 140 -0.20 1.12 -4.81
C ILE A 140 0.92 0.12 -4.56
N LEU A 141 0.59 -0.94 -3.81
CA LEU A 141 1.45 -2.10 -3.61
C LEU A 141 0.79 -3.31 -4.30
N ASP A 142 1.58 -4.06 -5.06
CA ASP A 142 1.14 -5.26 -5.78
C ASP A 142 1.82 -6.55 -5.28
N GLY A 143 2.56 -6.46 -4.17
CA GLY A 143 3.31 -7.58 -3.60
C GLY A 143 4.52 -7.99 -4.44
N GLY A 144 5.01 -7.11 -5.31
CA GLY A 144 6.26 -7.29 -6.05
C GLY A 144 7.52 -7.16 -5.18
N PRO A 145 8.71 -7.29 -5.78
CA PRO A 145 9.97 -7.12 -5.06
C PRO A 145 10.05 -5.79 -4.32
N GLY A 146 10.54 -5.81 -3.09
CA GLY A 146 10.62 -4.64 -2.23
C GLY A 146 9.27 -4.18 -1.67
N GLN A 147 8.22 -4.96 -1.84
CA GLN A 147 6.88 -4.68 -1.33
C GLN A 147 6.43 -5.82 -0.42
N CYS A 148 5.83 -5.48 0.72
CA CYS A 148 5.35 -6.47 1.67
C CYS A 148 3.94 -6.97 1.34
N ARG A 149 3.52 -8.01 2.02
CA ARG A 149 2.13 -8.47 1.99
C ARG A 149 1.22 -7.43 2.63
N ARG A 150 -0.04 -7.44 2.20
CA ARG A 150 -1.07 -6.50 2.66
C ARG A 150 -1.16 -6.42 4.18
N ASP A 151 -1.16 -7.56 4.86
CA ASP A 151 -1.28 -7.63 6.32
C ASP A 151 -0.11 -6.96 7.03
N ALA A 152 1.12 -7.14 6.55
CA ALA A 152 2.31 -6.51 7.11
C ALA A 152 2.27 -4.98 6.96
N ALA A 153 1.87 -4.47 5.79
CA ALA A 153 1.77 -3.03 5.54
C ALA A 153 0.63 -2.36 6.34
N VAL A 154 -0.43 -3.12 6.64
CA VAL A 154 -1.60 -2.60 7.34
C VAL A 154 -1.45 -2.67 8.86
N LEU A 155 -0.74 -3.66 9.39
CA LEU A 155 -0.63 -3.88 10.85
C LEU A 155 0.46 -3.04 11.52
N ALA A 156 1.50 -2.62 10.79
CA ALA A 156 2.58 -1.83 11.36
C ALA A 156 2.10 -0.42 11.79
N ASP A 157 2.63 0.07 12.92
CA ASP A 157 2.31 1.40 13.43
C ASP A 157 2.85 2.52 12.54
N CYS A 158 3.96 2.26 11.83
CA CYS A 158 4.55 3.17 10.87
C CYS A 158 4.84 2.47 9.54
N HIS A 159 4.35 3.03 8.45
CA HIS A 159 4.70 2.59 7.10
C HIS A 159 5.57 3.65 6.45
N ILE A 160 6.80 3.29 6.07
CA ILE A 160 7.72 4.12 5.30
C ILE A 160 7.74 3.57 3.86
N CYS A 161 7.20 4.35 2.92
CA CYS A 161 7.11 3.94 1.53
C CYS A 161 8.04 4.80 0.65
N VAL A 162 8.94 4.16 -0.08
CA VAL A 162 9.83 4.81 -1.03
C VAL A 162 9.20 4.80 -2.41
N VAL A 163 9.04 5.97 -3.01
CA VAL A 163 8.39 6.18 -4.31
C VAL A 163 9.36 6.91 -5.24
N ARG A 164 9.58 6.39 -6.43
CA ARG A 164 10.35 7.11 -7.46
C ARG A 164 9.43 8.01 -8.26
N VAL A 165 9.94 9.16 -8.70
CA VAL A 165 9.17 10.13 -9.49
C VAL A 165 8.55 9.48 -10.73
N GLU A 166 9.22 8.54 -11.40
CA GLU A 166 8.70 7.83 -12.57
C GLU A 166 7.56 6.84 -12.27
N GLN A 167 7.30 6.54 -11.00
CA GLN A 167 6.19 5.69 -10.56
C GLN A 167 4.91 6.51 -10.25
N ILE A 168 5.01 7.85 -10.30
CA ILE A 168 3.90 8.74 -9.99
C ILE A 168 3.20 9.14 -11.31
N ASP A 169 1.97 8.70 -11.48
CA ASP A 169 1.11 9.11 -12.59
C ASP A 169 -0.04 10.00 -12.08
N TYR A 170 -0.60 10.79 -12.96
CA TYR A 170 -1.67 11.71 -12.62
C TYR A 170 -2.91 10.97 -12.12
N SER A 171 -3.35 9.93 -12.82
CA SER A 171 -4.62 9.25 -12.58
C SER A 171 -4.50 7.74 -12.44
N LEU A 172 -5.47 7.14 -11.77
CA LEU A 172 -5.54 5.71 -11.57
C LEU A 172 -5.47 4.85 -12.84
N PRO A 173 -6.19 5.17 -13.95
CA PRO A 173 -6.10 4.37 -15.15
C PRO A 173 -4.68 4.27 -15.70
N GLN A 174 -3.89 5.34 -15.62
CA GLN A 174 -2.50 5.38 -16.09
C GLN A 174 -1.61 4.43 -15.27
N VAL A 175 -1.80 4.40 -13.96
CA VAL A 175 -1.05 3.47 -13.09
C VAL A 175 -1.48 2.02 -13.37
N LEU A 176 -2.78 1.75 -13.48
CA LEU A 176 -3.30 0.40 -13.72
C LEU A 176 -2.83 -0.20 -15.05
N ASP A 177 -2.66 0.61 -16.08
CA ASP A 177 -2.15 0.14 -17.39
C ASP A 177 -0.70 -0.37 -17.31
N LYS A 178 0.06 0.02 -16.26
CA LYS A 178 1.45 -0.41 -16.03
C LYS A 178 1.56 -1.64 -15.10
N LEU A 179 0.50 -1.97 -14.38
CA LEU A 179 0.50 -3.05 -13.39
C LEU A 179 0.13 -4.40 -13.99
N ASP A 180 0.63 -5.48 -13.40
CA ASP A 180 0.21 -6.84 -13.75
C ASP A 180 -1.20 -7.11 -13.17
N PRO A 181 -2.23 -7.31 -14.02
CA PRO A 181 -3.61 -7.51 -13.58
C PRO A 181 -3.83 -8.83 -12.80
N ARG A 182 -2.83 -9.70 -12.74
CA ARG A 182 -2.88 -10.98 -12.00
C ARG A 182 -2.43 -10.83 -10.55
N ARG A 183 -1.82 -9.69 -10.19
CA ARG A 183 -1.34 -9.43 -8.84
C ARG A 183 -2.43 -8.81 -7.97
N SER A 184 -2.42 -9.16 -6.69
CA SER A 184 -3.28 -8.50 -5.71
C SER A 184 -2.81 -7.08 -5.46
N ILE A 185 -3.71 -6.12 -5.56
CA ILE A 185 -3.41 -4.70 -5.36
C ILE A 185 -3.89 -4.27 -3.98
N THR A 186 -3.01 -3.59 -3.24
CA THR A 186 -3.32 -2.92 -1.98
C THR A 186 -3.15 -1.41 -2.16
N TRP A 187 -4.13 -0.64 -1.72
CA TRP A 187 -4.19 0.82 -1.86
C TRP A 187 -3.95 1.48 -0.51
N PHE A 188 -3.09 2.49 -0.49
CA PHE A 188 -2.85 3.33 0.67
C PHE A 188 -3.13 4.79 0.31
N GLY A 189 -4.23 5.34 0.79
CA GLY A 189 -4.63 6.75 0.62
C GLY A 189 -4.42 7.57 1.89
N GLY A 190 -3.21 7.60 2.41
CA GLY A 190 -2.87 8.27 3.66
C GLY A 190 -2.77 7.33 4.87
N PRO A 191 -2.46 7.86 6.06
CA PRO A 191 -2.50 7.10 7.31
C PRO A 191 -3.95 6.78 7.63
N THR A 192 -4.48 5.75 7.01
CA THR A 192 -5.82 5.27 7.29
C THR A 192 -5.80 4.58 8.63
N ALA A 193 -6.47 5.20 9.62
CA ALA A 193 -7.15 4.41 10.61
C ALA A 193 -8.05 3.46 9.83
N MET A 194 -7.70 2.18 9.72
CA MET A 194 -8.69 1.20 9.30
C MET A 194 -9.73 1.14 10.40
N THR A 195 -10.76 1.93 10.29
CA THR A 195 -12.05 1.61 10.86
C THR A 195 -12.53 0.41 10.07
N ASP A 196 -12.30 -0.78 10.60
CA ASP A 196 -12.99 -1.98 10.14
C ASP A 196 -14.48 -1.73 10.40
N PRO A 197 -15.31 -1.54 9.37
CA PRO A 197 -16.75 -1.31 9.58
C PRO A 197 -17.43 -2.51 10.26
N GLU A 198 -16.80 -3.68 10.31
CA GLU A 198 -17.27 -4.84 11.07
C GLU A 198 -16.84 -4.82 12.54
N ALA A 199 -15.75 -4.12 12.88
CA ALA A 199 -15.31 -3.98 14.27
C ALA A 199 -16.22 -3.06 15.10
N ASP A 200 -16.94 -2.16 14.46
CA ASP A 200 -17.82 -1.18 15.13
C ASP A 200 -19.21 -1.76 15.52
N SER A 201 -19.55 -2.97 15.05
CA SER A 201 -20.86 -3.58 15.33
C SER A 201 -20.96 -4.32 16.67
N GLY A 202 -19.91 -4.37 17.50
CA GLY A 202 -19.90 -5.22 18.70
C GLY A 202 -19.31 -4.66 19.99
N LYS A 203 -18.79 -3.44 20.04
CA LYS A 203 -18.19 -2.88 21.27
C LYS A 203 -18.87 -1.60 21.71
N VAL A 204 -19.93 -1.75 22.47
CA VAL A 204 -20.44 -0.69 23.34
C VAL A 204 -19.44 -0.46 24.47
N GLY A 205 -18.71 0.69 24.45
CA GLY A 205 -18.03 1.24 25.63
C GLY A 205 -16.53 0.97 25.80
N GLY A 206 -15.78 0.61 24.76
CA GLY A 206 -14.31 0.59 24.82
C GLY A 206 -13.74 1.86 24.17
N VAL A 207 -12.98 2.65 24.92
CA VAL A 207 -12.11 3.67 24.33
C VAL A 207 -11.08 2.90 23.51
N ILE A 208 -11.23 2.90 22.20
CA ILE A 208 -10.16 2.50 21.29
C ILE A 208 -9.18 3.66 21.37
N GLU A 209 -8.02 3.46 21.98
CA GLU A 209 -6.88 4.32 21.71
C GLU A 209 -6.65 4.24 20.20
N GLU A 210 -7.03 5.30 19.50
CA GLU A 210 -6.65 5.49 18.10
C GLU A 210 -5.13 5.57 18.08
N THR A 211 -4.49 4.43 17.86
CA THR A 211 -3.07 4.41 17.54
C THR A 211 -2.99 5.05 16.16
N GLU A 212 -2.63 6.33 16.13
CA GLU A 212 -2.44 7.09 14.90
C GLU A 212 -1.31 6.43 14.11
N ARG A 213 -1.69 5.55 13.18
CA ARG A 213 -0.74 4.96 12.23
C ARG A 213 -0.09 6.07 11.43
N ARG A 214 1.21 6.00 11.26
CA ARG A 214 1.98 7.00 10.54
C ARG A 214 2.36 6.49 9.16
N LEU A 215 2.10 7.32 8.15
CA LEU A 215 2.59 7.11 6.81
C LEU A 215 3.71 8.12 6.52
N VAL A 216 4.89 7.62 6.17
CA VAL A 216 6.01 8.43 5.72
C VAL A 216 6.31 8.06 4.28
N VAL A 217 6.28 9.02 3.39
CA VAL A 217 6.56 8.82 1.96
C VAL A 217 7.87 9.49 1.60
N VAL A 218 8.82 8.70 1.09
CA VAL A 218 10.11 9.17 0.61
C VAL A 218 10.08 9.20 -0.91
N ILE A 219 9.98 10.39 -1.48
CA ILE A 219 9.95 10.61 -2.94
C ILE A 219 11.38 10.81 -3.44
N VAL A 220 11.75 10.03 -4.45
CA VAL A 220 13.11 9.98 -5.01
C VAL A 220 13.10 10.46 -6.44
N GLY A 221 13.91 11.50 -6.72
CA GLY A 221 14.05 12.07 -8.08
C GLY A 221 14.88 13.31 -8.11
#